data_c9ad4b7f71cc26a38b10ac9eec37c1df
#
_entry.id   c9ad4b7f71cc26a38b10ac9eec37c1df
#
_cell.length_a   1.000
_cell.length_b   1.000
_cell.length_c   1.000
_cell.angle_alpha   90.00
_cell.angle_beta   90.00
_cell.angle_gamma   90.00
#
_symmetry.space_group_name_H-M   'P 1'
#
loop_
_entity.id
_entity.type
_entity.pdbx_description
1 polymer ?
#
loop_
_entity_poly.entity_id
_entity_poly.type
_entity_poly.pdbx_seq_one_letter_code
_entity_poly.pdbx_strand_id
1 'polypeptide(L)'
;DANTVGSITYIYDAENETGSNYFVPINVETKSYDTEHKTALPNSAWDIYPGVEEYDFLYNYNSKIFGYISSSDTSEKLLDWMDSDINPNNMSSFAVMNDGRIIAVLNHWDDETSVNELVLMERVDASSLPEKTVLTLACFYLDYNIQQKIVDFNKTSDAYRIVVKDYSEFNTNDDYSAG
;
A
#
# COMPACT_ATOMS: atom_id res chain seq x y z
N ASP A 1 -1.03 10.13 -16.33
CA ASP A 1 -1.98 11.03 -16.98
C ASP A 1 -3.38 10.42 -16.89
N ALA A 2 -4.35 11.16 -16.33
CA ALA A 2 -5.73 10.71 -16.09
C ALA A 2 -6.48 10.26 -17.38
N ASN A 3 -5.89 10.49 -18.54
CA ASN A 3 -6.47 10.12 -19.84
C ASN A 3 -5.78 8.90 -20.47
N THR A 4 -4.81 8.28 -19.80
CA THR A 4 -4.09 7.14 -20.36
C THR A 4 -4.73 5.85 -19.85
N VAL A 5 -5.22 5.03 -20.74
CA VAL A 5 -5.71 3.67 -20.45
C VAL A 5 -4.56 2.71 -20.71
N GLY A 6 -4.33 1.78 -19.82
CA GLY A 6 -3.27 0.79 -19.94
C GLY A 6 -3.54 -0.47 -19.12
N SER A 7 -2.59 -1.36 -19.16
CA SER A 7 -2.62 -2.63 -18.40
C SER A 7 -1.29 -2.83 -17.68
N ILE A 8 -1.35 -3.40 -16.49
CA ILE A 8 -0.15 -3.94 -15.83
C ILE A 8 0.14 -5.30 -16.45
N THR A 9 1.35 -5.46 -16.93
CA THR A 9 1.79 -6.67 -17.61
C THR A 9 3.16 -7.10 -17.09
N TYR A 10 3.26 -8.34 -16.65
CA TYR A 10 4.54 -8.94 -16.33
C TYR A 10 5.22 -9.40 -17.62
N ILE A 11 6.43 -8.91 -17.86
CA ILE A 11 7.24 -9.29 -19.03
C ILE A 11 8.47 -10.02 -18.53
N TYR A 12 8.59 -11.29 -18.95
CA TYR A 12 9.74 -12.13 -18.64
C TYR A 12 10.77 -12.06 -19.77
N ASP A 13 12.02 -11.76 -19.43
CA ASP A 13 13.16 -11.81 -20.30
C ASP A 13 13.86 -13.16 -20.15
N ALA A 14 13.65 -14.03 -21.13
CA ALA A 14 14.20 -15.40 -21.10
C ALA A 14 15.72 -15.45 -21.32
N GLU A 15 16.33 -14.40 -21.87
CA GLU A 15 17.79 -14.35 -22.09
C GLU A 15 18.54 -14.04 -20.80
N ASN A 16 17.95 -13.17 -19.97
CA ASN A 16 18.54 -12.75 -18.70
C ASN A 16 17.91 -13.46 -17.49
N GLU A 17 16.94 -14.33 -17.70
CA GLU A 17 16.17 -15.03 -16.64
C GLU A 17 15.55 -14.06 -15.61
N THR A 18 15.14 -12.86 -16.06
CA THR A 18 14.55 -11.82 -15.22
C THR A 18 13.17 -11.44 -15.73
N GLY A 19 12.32 -10.93 -14.83
CA GLY A 19 11.04 -10.42 -15.20
C GLY A 19 10.69 -9.17 -14.40
N SER A 20 9.90 -8.31 -15.01
CA SER A 20 9.48 -7.06 -14.39
C SER A 20 8.04 -6.74 -14.76
N ASN A 21 7.38 -5.98 -13.89
CA ASN A 21 6.07 -5.42 -14.16
C ASN A 21 6.21 -4.14 -14.97
N TYR A 22 5.32 -3.96 -15.92
CA TYR A 22 5.22 -2.75 -16.73
C TYR A 22 3.78 -2.25 -16.78
N PHE A 23 3.61 -0.95 -16.71
CA PHE A 23 2.40 -0.32 -17.21
C PHE A 23 2.54 -0.17 -18.73
N VAL A 24 1.66 -0.81 -19.49
CA VAL A 24 1.65 -0.78 -20.95
C VAL A 24 0.42 0.01 -21.40
N PRO A 25 0.59 1.20 -22.01
CA PRO A 25 -0.52 1.97 -22.55
C PRO A 25 -1.29 1.19 -23.62
N ILE A 26 -2.58 1.47 -23.73
CA ILE A 26 -3.43 0.94 -24.80
C ILE A 26 -3.72 2.08 -25.77
N ASN A 27 -3.33 1.89 -27.02
CA ASN A 27 -3.77 2.77 -28.09
C ASN A 27 -5.23 2.45 -28.41
N VAL A 28 -6.14 3.37 -28.05
CA VAL A 28 -7.59 3.16 -28.17
C VAL A 28 -8.07 3.17 -29.63
N GLU A 29 -7.34 3.82 -30.54
CA GLU A 29 -7.67 3.87 -31.94
C GLU A 29 -7.34 2.57 -32.67
N THR A 30 -6.14 2.04 -32.44
CA THR A 30 -5.68 0.78 -33.05
C THR A 30 -6.09 -0.45 -32.25
N LYS A 31 -6.58 -0.25 -31.02
CA LYS A 31 -6.97 -1.32 -30.05
C LYS A 31 -5.82 -2.29 -29.78
N SER A 32 -4.61 -1.76 -29.67
CA SER A 32 -3.38 -2.54 -29.44
C SER A 32 -2.58 -1.98 -28.26
N TYR A 33 -1.74 -2.81 -27.68
CA TYR A 33 -0.78 -2.39 -26.67
C TYR A 33 0.32 -1.53 -27.31
N ASP A 34 0.64 -0.41 -26.68
CA ASP A 34 1.76 0.45 -27.04
C ASP A 34 2.99 0.01 -26.25
N THR A 35 3.68 -1.00 -26.73
CA THR A 35 4.83 -1.58 -26.05
C THR A 35 6.09 -0.71 -26.15
N GLU A 36 6.10 0.27 -27.03
CA GLU A 36 7.22 1.21 -27.18
C GLU A 36 7.24 2.24 -26.05
N HIS A 37 6.04 2.62 -25.54
CA HIS A 37 5.88 3.59 -24.46
C HIS A 37 5.55 2.94 -23.11
N LYS A 38 5.92 1.67 -22.93
CA LYS A 38 5.75 1.00 -21.63
C LYS A 38 6.62 1.64 -20.54
N THR A 39 6.07 1.77 -19.34
CA THR A 39 6.77 2.27 -18.15
C THR A 39 7.07 1.11 -17.22
N ALA A 40 8.34 0.94 -16.82
CA ALA A 40 8.70 -0.03 -15.81
C ALA A 40 8.05 0.35 -14.48
N LEU A 41 7.55 -0.66 -13.77
CA LEU A 41 6.95 -0.49 -12.44
C LEU A 41 7.88 -1.09 -11.40
N PRO A 42 7.87 -0.58 -10.15
CA PRO A 42 8.48 -1.29 -9.05
C PRO A 42 7.96 -2.74 -8.98
N ASN A 43 8.82 -3.71 -8.70
CA ASN A 43 8.42 -5.12 -8.63
C ASN A 43 7.30 -5.40 -7.61
N SER A 44 7.14 -4.51 -6.66
CA SER A 44 6.10 -4.53 -5.63
C SER A 44 4.76 -3.91 -6.05
N ALA A 45 4.69 -3.26 -7.22
CA ALA A 45 3.48 -2.58 -7.70
C ALA A 45 2.60 -3.54 -8.51
N TRP A 46 1.71 -4.26 -7.82
CA TRP A 46 0.71 -5.13 -8.45
C TRP A 46 -0.61 -4.43 -8.70
N ASP A 47 -1.00 -3.53 -7.78
CA ASP A 47 -2.20 -2.69 -7.87
C ASP A 47 -1.77 -1.24 -7.93
N ILE A 48 -2.12 -0.56 -9.02
CA ILE A 48 -1.83 0.86 -9.19
C ILE A 48 -3.10 1.69 -9.15
N TYR A 49 -2.96 2.90 -8.63
CA TYR A 49 -4.03 3.88 -8.48
C TYR A 49 -3.59 5.20 -9.13
N PRO A 50 -4.53 6.07 -9.54
CA PRO A 50 -4.20 7.36 -10.10
C PRO A 50 -3.21 8.13 -9.23
N GLY A 51 -2.25 8.78 -9.86
CA GLY A 51 -1.29 9.65 -9.18
C GLY A 51 -1.94 10.92 -8.66
N VAL A 52 -1.32 11.51 -7.66
CA VAL A 52 -1.69 12.79 -7.05
C VAL A 52 -0.43 13.63 -6.87
N GLU A 53 -0.58 14.95 -6.94
CA GLU A 53 0.53 15.90 -6.82
C GLU A 53 1.65 15.58 -7.83
N GLU A 54 2.88 15.33 -7.36
CA GLU A 54 4.06 15.01 -8.19
C GLU A 54 4.17 13.54 -8.60
N TYR A 55 3.33 12.65 -8.06
CA TYR A 55 3.42 11.22 -8.34
C TYR A 55 2.66 10.83 -9.60
N ASP A 56 3.29 10.04 -10.48
CA ASP A 56 2.68 9.54 -11.70
C ASP A 56 1.58 8.52 -11.41
N PHE A 57 1.78 7.70 -10.38
CA PHE A 57 0.77 6.79 -9.84
C PHE A 57 1.06 6.44 -8.38
N LEU A 58 0.05 5.89 -7.73
CA LEU A 58 0.18 5.30 -6.39
C LEU A 58 0.11 3.79 -6.49
N TYR A 59 0.74 3.10 -5.54
CA TYR A 59 0.59 1.64 -5.39
C TYR A 59 0.59 1.23 -3.93
N ASN A 60 -0.03 0.07 -3.67
CA ASN A 60 -0.10 -0.51 -2.33
C ASN A 60 0.89 -1.67 -2.22
N TYR A 61 1.73 -1.63 -1.20
CA TYR A 61 2.68 -2.70 -0.90
C TYR A 61 2.95 -2.80 0.60
N ASN A 62 2.93 -4.03 1.14
CA ASN A 62 3.19 -4.30 2.57
C ASN A 62 2.42 -3.36 3.50
N SER A 63 1.11 -3.23 3.27
CA SER A 63 0.24 -2.37 4.11
C SER A 63 0.55 -0.89 4.06
N LYS A 64 1.21 -0.43 3.02
CA LYS A 64 1.60 0.97 2.83
C LYS A 64 1.22 1.46 1.44
N ILE A 65 0.87 2.74 1.33
CA ILE A 65 0.74 3.42 0.04
C ILE A 65 2.06 4.10 -0.28
N PHE A 66 2.52 3.89 -1.50
CA PHE A 66 3.66 4.56 -2.08
C PHE A 66 3.22 5.42 -3.26
N GLY A 67 3.84 6.59 -3.40
CA GLY A 67 3.82 7.39 -4.62
C GLY A 67 5.06 7.08 -5.45
N TYR A 68 4.90 6.96 -6.77
CA TYR A 68 5.99 6.66 -7.69
C TYR A 68 6.18 7.79 -8.70
N ILE A 69 7.44 8.15 -8.93
CA ILE A 69 7.88 9.14 -9.92
C ILE A 69 8.71 8.41 -10.98
N SER A 70 8.14 8.21 -12.15
CA SER A 70 8.77 7.43 -13.23
C SER A 70 10.00 8.11 -13.82
N SER A 71 10.05 9.43 -13.82
CA SER A 71 11.18 10.20 -14.35
C SER A 71 12.48 10.02 -13.56
N SER A 72 12.40 9.69 -12.27
CA SER A 72 13.54 9.47 -11.39
C SER A 72 13.65 8.02 -10.90
N ASP A 73 12.69 7.16 -11.25
CA ASP A 73 12.57 5.79 -10.76
C ASP A 73 12.60 5.72 -9.22
N THR A 74 11.81 6.60 -8.58
CA THR A 74 11.78 6.70 -7.13
C THR A 74 10.39 6.44 -6.58
N SER A 75 10.34 5.78 -5.42
CA SER A 75 9.12 5.57 -4.64
C SER A 75 9.24 6.23 -3.28
N GLU A 76 8.20 6.90 -2.85
CA GLU A 76 8.08 7.50 -1.53
C GLU A 76 6.89 6.92 -0.77
N LYS A 77 7.11 6.55 0.50
CA LYS A 77 6.03 6.09 1.37
C LYS A 77 5.16 7.27 1.80
N LEU A 78 3.88 7.23 1.43
CA LEU A 78 2.91 8.27 1.73
C LEU A 78 2.06 7.94 2.96
N LEU A 79 1.71 6.68 3.15
CA LEU A 79 0.84 6.24 4.23
C LEU A 79 1.24 4.83 4.69
N ASP A 80 1.10 4.58 5.98
CA ASP A 80 1.05 3.25 6.57
C ASP A 80 -0.35 3.05 7.17
N TRP A 81 -1.08 2.02 6.71
CA TRP A 81 -2.44 1.78 7.16
C TRP A 81 -2.52 1.48 8.65
N MET A 82 -1.54 0.72 9.18
CA MET A 82 -1.48 0.38 10.59
C MET A 82 -1.21 1.63 11.46
N ASP A 83 -0.37 2.56 10.98
CA ASP A 83 -0.13 3.83 11.66
C ASP A 83 -1.37 4.74 11.67
N SER A 84 -2.30 4.50 10.76
CA SER A 84 -3.60 5.19 10.67
C SER A 84 -4.75 4.44 11.35
N ASP A 85 -4.43 3.44 12.19
CA ASP A 85 -5.40 2.59 12.90
C ASP A 85 -6.38 1.86 11.97
N ILE A 86 -5.90 1.47 10.79
CA ILE A 86 -6.64 0.67 9.82
C ILE A 86 -5.94 -0.67 9.64
N ASN A 87 -6.71 -1.76 9.78
CA ASN A 87 -6.21 -3.08 9.42
C ASN A 87 -6.25 -3.21 7.87
N PRO A 88 -5.08 -3.30 7.21
CA PRO A 88 -5.01 -3.37 5.74
C PRO A 88 -5.73 -4.60 5.15
N ASN A 89 -5.86 -5.68 5.92
CA ASN A 89 -6.57 -6.87 5.46
C ASN A 89 -8.09 -6.69 5.38
N ASN A 90 -8.62 -5.69 6.06
CA ASN A 90 -10.05 -5.34 5.95
C ASN A 90 -10.31 -4.36 4.80
N MET A 91 -9.28 -3.82 4.16
CA MET A 91 -9.43 -2.85 3.10
C MET A 91 -9.84 -3.51 1.79
N SER A 92 -10.99 -3.12 1.25
CA SER A 92 -11.48 -3.55 -0.06
C SER A 92 -10.99 -2.65 -1.19
N SER A 93 -11.02 -1.34 -0.95
CA SER A 93 -10.61 -0.34 -1.94
C SER A 93 -10.33 0.99 -1.27
N PHE A 94 -9.57 1.84 -1.94
CA PHE A 94 -9.38 3.23 -1.53
C PHE A 94 -9.23 4.14 -2.73
N ALA A 95 -9.41 5.44 -2.50
CA ALA A 95 -9.10 6.49 -3.47
C ALA A 95 -8.54 7.71 -2.74
N VAL A 96 -7.58 8.36 -3.35
CA VAL A 96 -7.07 9.66 -2.90
C VAL A 96 -7.86 10.75 -3.61
N MET A 97 -8.41 11.67 -2.83
CA MET A 97 -9.20 12.80 -3.33
C MET A 97 -8.29 13.95 -3.75
N ASN A 98 -8.79 14.86 -4.59
CA ASN A 98 -8.04 16.01 -5.07
C ASN A 98 -7.56 16.98 -3.96
N ASP A 99 -8.15 16.91 -2.78
CA ASP A 99 -7.78 17.70 -1.60
C ASP A 99 -6.83 16.95 -0.65
N GLY A 100 -6.29 15.81 -1.07
CA GLY A 100 -5.36 14.99 -0.30
C GLY A 100 -6.01 14.08 0.75
N ARG A 101 -7.32 14.14 0.96
CA ARG A 101 -8.03 13.17 1.81
C ARG A 101 -8.10 11.81 1.15
N ILE A 102 -8.18 10.77 1.96
CA ILE A 102 -8.30 9.40 1.49
C ILE A 102 -9.67 8.86 1.91
N ILE A 103 -10.41 8.33 0.95
CA ILE A 103 -11.62 7.56 1.20
C ILE A 103 -11.31 6.08 1.04
N ALA A 104 -11.70 5.26 2.01
CA ALA A 104 -11.48 3.81 1.98
C ALA A 104 -12.75 3.05 2.33
N VAL A 105 -12.91 1.87 1.74
CA VAL A 105 -13.97 0.91 2.08
C VAL A 105 -13.32 -0.24 2.82
N LEU A 106 -13.73 -0.45 4.05
CA LEU A 106 -13.31 -1.55 4.90
C LEU A 106 -14.42 -2.61 4.96
N ASN A 107 -14.04 -3.87 4.92
CA ASN A 107 -14.94 -4.99 5.08
C ASN A 107 -14.62 -5.70 6.41
N HIS A 108 -15.56 -5.66 7.33
CA HIS A 108 -15.45 -6.33 8.62
C HIS A 108 -16.27 -7.61 8.60
N TRP A 109 -15.63 -8.73 8.89
CA TRP A 109 -16.27 -10.01 9.09
C TRP A 109 -16.42 -10.27 10.58
N ASP A 110 -17.65 -10.52 10.95
CA ASP A 110 -18.02 -11.10 12.22
C ASP A 110 -18.62 -12.49 11.92
N ASP A 111 -18.68 -13.39 12.88
CA ASP A 111 -19.01 -14.82 12.66
C ASP A 111 -20.29 -15.08 11.83
N GLU A 112 -21.20 -14.12 11.76
CA GLU A 112 -22.51 -14.25 11.10
C GLU A 112 -22.75 -13.21 9.99
N THR A 113 -22.03 -12.09 9.98
CA THR A 113 -22.33 -10.97 9.08
C THR A 113 -21.07 -10.31 8.51
N SER A 114 -21.20 -9.79 7.29
CA SER A 114 -20.22 -8.90 6.69
C SER A 114 -20.75 -7.47 6.71
N VAL A 115 -19.96 -6.55 7.26
CA VAL A 115 -20.30 -5.12 7.32
C VAL A 115 -19.25 -4.33 6.56
N ASN A 116 -19.72 -3.48 5.63
CA ASN A 116 -18.85 -2.51 4.97
C ASN A 116 -18.88 -1.18 5.72
N GLU A 117 -17.69 -0.67 6.04
CA GLU A 117 -17.49 0.64 6.63
C GLU A 117 -16.84 1.57 5.59
N LEU A 118 -17.38 2.78 5.47
CA LEU A 118 -16.78 3.85 4.68
C LEU A 118 -16.00 4.76 5.60
N VAL A 119 -14.69 4.85 5.38
CA VAL A 119 -13.76 5.66 6.18
C VAL A 119 -13.26 6.83 5.35
N LEU A 120 -13.33 8.03 5.92
CA LEU A 120 -12.70 9.23 5.38
C LEU A 120 -11.53 9.62 6.28
N MET A 121 -10.32 9.67 5.71
CA MET A 121 -9.10 10.05 6.42
C MET A 121 -8.63 11.41 5.96
N GLU A 122 -8.12 12.18 6.92
CA GLU A 122 -7.54 13.50 6.70
C GLU A 122 -6.13 13.52 7.32
N ARG A 123 -5.18 14.13 6.61
CA ARG A 123 -3.85 14.36 7.18
C ARG A 123 -3.94 15.42 8.26
N VAL A 124 -3.48 15.10 9.44
CA VAL A 124 -3.41 16.02 10.59
C VAL A 124 -1.96 16.22 11.02
N ASP A 125 -1.67 17.36 11.62
CA ASP A 125 -0.37 17.61 12.22
C ASP A 125 -0.16 16.66 13.41
N ALA A 126 1.01 16.00 13.47
CA ALA A 126 1.33 15.08 14.55
C ALA A 126 1.25 15.72 15.94
N SER A 127 1.53 17.02 16.04
CA SER A 127 1.42 17.78 17.30
C SER A 127 -0.02 18.00 17.76
N SER A 128 -1.01 17.79 16.89
CA SER A 128 -2.44 17.89 17.23
C SER A 128 -3.01 16.59 17.81
N LEU A 129 -2.26 15.49 17.71
CA LEU A 129 -2.68 14.21 18.23
C LEU A 129 -2.43 14.10 19.74
N PRO A 130 -3.27 13.38 20.50
CA PRO A 130 -2.99 13.10 21.90
C PRO A 130 -1.64 12.40 22.08
N GLU A 131 -0.84 12.89 23.03
CA GLU A 131 0.44 12.27 23.35
C GLU A 131 0.19 10.90 24.02
N LYS A 132 0.68 9.83 23.38
CA LYS A 132 0.60 8.47 23.90
C LYS A 132 2.00 7.88 24.04
N THR A 133 2.23 7.05 25.06
CA THR A 133 3.47 6.29 25.19
C THR A 133 3.53 5.21 24.09
N VAL A 134 4.57 5.27 23.26
CA VAL A 134 4.75 4.31 22.17
C VAL A 134 5.37 3.03 22.68
N LEU A 135 4.72 1.90 22.39
CA LEU A 135 5.22 0.55 22.57
C LEU A 135 5.59 -0.02 21.19
N THR A 136 6.82 -0.41 21.00
CA THR A 136 7.27 -0.97 19.71
C THR A 136 7.16 -2.49 19.71
N LEU A 137 6.38 -3.04 18.78
CA LEU A 137 6.34 -4.47 18.48
C LEU A 137 7.26 -4.74 17.28
N ALA A 138 8.39 -5.40 17.52
CA ALA A 138 9.29 -5.85 16.46
C ALA A 138 8.91 -7.28 16.05
N CYS A 139 8.73 -7.52 14.75
CA CYS A 139 8.36 -8.83 14.22
C CYS A 139 8.90 -9.04 12.80
N PHE A 140 9.04 -10.30 12.39
CA PHE A 140 9.31 -10.71 11.00
C PHE A 140 8.03 -11.04 10.23
N TYR A 141 6.97 -11.33 10.93
CA TYR A 141 5.65 -11.61 10.39
C TYR A 141 4.61 -11.18 11.43
N LEU A 142 3.58 -10.51 10.97
CA LEU A 142 2.47 -10.08 11.80
C LEU A 142 1.20 -10.80 11.36
N ASP A 143 0.72 -11.70 12.22
CA ASP A 143 -0.54 -12.43 12.00
C ASP A 143 -1.74 -11.49 11.90
N TYR A 144 -2.70 -11.84 11.03
CA TYR A 144 -3.93 -11.07 10.80
C TYR A 144 -4.68 -10.72 12.11
N ASN A 145 -4.84 -11.70 13.00
CA ASN A 145 -5.58 -11.48 14.25
C ASN A 145 -4.83 -10.52 15.19
N ILE A 146 -3.49 -10.56 15.16
CA ILE A 146 -2.67 -9.63 15.94
C ILE A 146 -2.78 -8.21 15.37
N GLN A 147 -2.79 -8.05 14.05
CA GLN A 147 -3.01 -6.74 13.42
C GLN A 147 -4.32 -6.12 13.88
N GLN A 148 -5.42 -6.88 13.87
CA GLN A 148 -6.71 -6.39 14.33
C GLN A 148 -6.67 -5.98 15.82
N LYS A 149 -6.04 -6.79 16.67
CA LYS A 149 -5.90 -6.47 18.11
C LYS A 149 -5.09 -5.21 18.35
N ILE A 150 -4.06 -4.95 17.55
CA ILE A 150 -3.26 -3.73 17.63
C ILE A 150 -4.12 -2.52 17.26
N VAL A 151 -4.86 -2.61 16.15
CA VAL A 151 -5.76 -1.54 15.70
C VAL A 151 -6.82 -1.23 16.77
N ASP A 152 -7.49 -2.25 17.31
CA ASP A 152 -8.49 -2.09 18.34
C ASP A 152 -7.90 -1.47 19.62
N PHE A 153 -6.71 -1.92 20.03
CA PHE A 153 -5.99 -1.36 21.17
C PHE A 153 -5.64 0.12 20.95
N ASN A 154 -5.08 0.46 19.80
CA ASN A 154 -4.66 1.82 19.48
C ASN A 154 -5.84 2.80 19.43
N LYS A 155 -7.00 2.33 18.94
CA LYS A 155 -8.25 3.12 18.92
C LYS A 155 -8.82 3.36 20.32
N THR A 156 -8.67 2.42 21.23
CA THR A 156 -9.34 2.45 22.54
C THR A 156 -8.44 2.91 23.69
N SER A 157 -7.13 2.78 23.56
CA SER A 157 -6.19 3.16 24.62
C SER A 157 -5.89 4.67 24.60
N ASP A 158 -6.09 5.36 25.69
CA ASP A 158 -5.76 6.78 25.83
C ASP A 158 -4.29 7.04 26.18
N ALA A 159 -3.60 6.03 26.76
CA ALA A 159 -2.26 6.20 27.30
C ALA A 159 -1.14 5.61 26.43
N TYR A 160 -1.44 4.59 25.65
CA TYR A 160 -0.44 3.83 24.91
C TYR A 160 -0.82 3.67 23.45
N ARG A 161 0.20 3.54 22.58
CA ARG A 161 0.07 3.19 21.18
C ARG A 161 1.09 2.11 20.81
N ILE A 162 0.65 1.05 20.17
CA ILE A 162 1.54 0.02 19.61
C ILE A 162 1.89 0.42 18.18
N VAL A 163 3.20 0.53 17.91
CA VAL A 163 3.75 0.72 16.56
C VAL A 163 4.46 -0.56 16.14
N VAL A 164 4.13 -1.06 14.97
CA VAL A 164 4.73 -2.26 14.40
C VAL A 164 6.01 -1.91 13.67
N LYS A 165 7.10 -2.60 14.00
CA LYS A 165 8.35 -2.52 13.25
C LYS A 165 8.58 -3.85 12.54
N ASP A 166 8.31 -3.84 11.24
CA ASP A 166 8.43 -5.00 10.38
C ASP A 166 9.90 -5.19 9.96
N TYR A 167 10.43 -6.37 10.22
CA TYR A 167 11.77 -6.81 9.85
C TYR A 167 11.77 -7.91 8.78
N SER A 168 10.64 -8.12 8.10
CA SER A 168 10.51 -9.17 7.07
C SER A 168 11.51 -9.02 5.91
N GLU A 169 11.96 -7.81 5.62
CA GLU A 169 13.00 -7.54 4.61
C GLU A 169 14.35 -8.18 4.92
N PHE A 170 14.63 -8.47 6.20
CA PHE A 170 15.85 -9.13 6.65
C PHE A 170 15.72 -10.67 6.69
N ASN A 171 14.53 -11.20 6.39
CA ASN A 171 14.29 -12.64 6.34
C ASN A 171 14.73 -13.16 4.96
N THR A 172 15.97 -13.57 4.84
CA THR A 172 16.50 -14.16 3.62
C THR A 172 16.28 -15.68 3.63
N ASN A 173 15.94 -16.25 2.46
CA ASN A 173 15.73 -17.70 2.31
C ASN A 173 16.96 -18.56 2.67
N ASP A 174 18.11 -17.94 2.89
CA ASP A 174 19.38 -18.63 3.14
C ASP A 174 19.65 -18.88 4.63
N ASP A 175 18.84 -18.34 5.54
CA ASP A 175 19.12 -18.40 6.98
C ASP A 175 17.96 -18.93 7.82
N TYR A 176 17.44 -20.11 7.46
CA TYR A 176 16.52 -20.87 8.33
C TYR A 176 17.17 -21.41 9.61
N SER A 177 18.48 -21.23 9.78
CA SER A 177 19.25 -21.76 10.91
C SER A 177 19.50 -20.75 12.03
N ALA A 178 19.10 -19.50 11.86
CA ALA A 178 19.35 -18.42 12.83
C ALA A 178 18.13 -18.10 13.75
N GLY A 179 17.13 -18.97 13.77
CA GLY A 179 15.95 -18.88 14.63
C GLY A 179 16.10 -19.65 15.91
#